data_f8b806fb0f0a138b55ceacd9a6c09607
#
_entry.id   f8b806fb0f0a138b55ceacd9a6c09607
#
_cell.length_a   1.000
_cell.length_b   1.000
_cell.length_c   1.000
_cell.angle_alpha   90.00
_cell.angle_beta   90.00
_cell.angle_gamma   90.00
#
_symmetry.space_group_name_H-M   'P 1'
#
loop_
_entity.id
_entity.type
_entity.pdbx_description
1 polymer ?
#
loop_
_entity_poly.entity_id
_entity_poly.type
_entity_poly.pdbx_seq_one_letter_code
_entity_poly.pdbx_strand_id
1 'polypeptide(L)'
;MSVTKTNSFVKNFSILSAGEIISHAISMLTNILLARLLSPESFGEYTLLLTYIFIFYTVSSLGLRQVIIRLIARNQSNSKYLFYYSVFLRIIGFVFSMLVFFVYDLFYNPGLSNFMILALFAGVFVQTAWETLQNVAFGMQRMEWTSIINVVGNFFLLGLYLVLPKNYCSVIVVVVLYVFVFLLKDFAYLISLYKFHLLTGKWKLENNYWGPSRKLLAESFPFYVLAIFSLFSNQIPIIFLQNNSNLTEVAYYNTANKLMLPITMLVSTTISAVYPVFAKNYVSDMELFAKQVKNVLSLFTIIGIFGCLIITFFRNEMVYIIYGEMYKNTGDVMAYQCWYTVMLTVFSLIGNVFGAADRQKLLALTSIAYACVNVPILYYFSFYGAVGLAIGTIVASVINMTYNYYYLWKTVEGKISVGFTIKIFAILVLSFFISMLLPDFNFYIKTSFALLSVLILIKYRKYLLSLVDVKILNK
;
A
#
# COMPACT_ATOMS: atom_id res chain seq x y z
N MET A 1 -4.68 17.92 -33.13
CA MET A 1 -5.44 17.74 -31.86
C MET A 1 -4.78 16.79 -30.83
N SER A 2 -3.66 16.14 -31.11
CA SER A 2 -3.00 15.15 -30.27
C SER A 2 -2.00 15.70 -29.24
N VAL A 3 -1.24 16.74 -29.58
CA VAL A 3 -0.15 17.28 -28.70
C VAL A 3 -0.68 17.99 -27.44
N THR A 4 -1.80 18.70 -27.53
CA THR A 4 -2.41 19.42 -26.40
C THR A 4 -3.01 18.47 -25.34
N LYS A 5 -3.56 17.32 -25.76
CA LYS A 5 -4.10 16.30 -24.83
C LYS A 5 -2.98 15.55 -24.08
N THR A 6 -1.85 15.29 -24.72
CA THR A 6 -0.69 14.61 -24.10
C THR A 6 -0.06 15.47 -23.01
N ASN A 7 0.10 16.78 -23.25
CA ASN A 7 0.63 17.73 -22.27
C ASN A 7 -0.29 17.86 -21.04
N SER A 8 -1.62 17.82 -21.23
CA SER A 8 -2.58 17.86 -20.13
C SER A 8 -2.50 16.58 -19.26
N PHE A 9 -2.38 15.41 -19.86
CA PHE A 9 -2.28 14.13 -19.14
C PHE A 9 -0.99 14.07 -18.29
N VAL A 10 0.17 14.40 -18.89
CA VAL A 10 1.45 14.41 -18.16
C VAL A 10 1.41 15.38 -16.99
N LYS A 11 0.86 16.58 -17.19
CA LYS A 11 0.69 17.58 -16.13
C LYS A 11 -0.19 17.06 -14.98
N ASN A 12 -1.36 16.50 -15.29
CA ASN A 12 -2.29 15.98 -14.28
C ASN A 12 -1.69 14.81 -13.52
N PHE A 13 -0.99 13.91 -14.20
CA PHE A 13 -0.27 12.79 -13.59
C PHE A 13 0.85 13.27 -12.67
N SER A 14 1.64 14.26 -13.08
CA SER A 14 2.72 14.82 -12.24
C SER A 14 2.18 15.50 -11.01
N ILE A 15 1.08 16.26 -11.11
CA ILE A 15 0.43 16.92 -9.97
C ILE A 15 -0.12 15.86 -8.99
N LEU A 16 -0.78 14.83 -9.50
CA LEU A 16 -1.30 13.74 -8.67
C LEU A 16 -0.17 13.03 -7.94
N SER A 17 0.88 12.62 -8.65
CA SER A 17 2.02 11.90 -8.07
C SER A 17 2.76 12.74 -7.02
N ALA A 18 3.01 14.03 -7.29
CA ALA A 18 3.61 14.93 -6.32
C ALA A 18 2.71 15.12 -5.09
N GLY A 19 1.41 15.29 -5.28
CA GLY A 19 0.44 15.40 -4.18
C GLY A 19 0.36 14.14 -3.33
N GLU A 20 0.42 12.95 -3.94
CA GLU A 20 0.46 11.69 -3.21
C GLU A 20 1.75 11.55 -2.38
N ILE A 21 2.91 11.86 -2.95
CA ILE A 21 4.19 11.83 -2.22
C ILE A 21 4.15 12.75 -1.01
N ILE A 22 3.70 14.00 -1.19
CA ILE A 22 3.56 14.97 -0.10
C ILE A 22 2.56 14.47 0.94
N SER A 23 1.40 13.97 0.53
CA SER A 23 0.37 13.42 1.44
C SER A 23 0.90 12.25 2.27
N HIS A 24 1.67 11.36 1.66
CA HIS A 24 2.28 10.24 2.38
C HIS A 24 3.37 10.69 3.36
N ALA A 25 4.18 11.68 2.98
CA ALA A 25 5.17 12.27 3.89
C ALA A 25 4.51 12.91 5.12
N ILE A 26 3.43 13.69 4.91
CA ILE A 26 2.66 14.29 6.00
C ILE A 26 2.02 13.19 6.87
N SER A 27 1.44 12.17 6.27
CA SER A 27 0.85 11.04 6.98
C SER A 27 1.89 10.28 7.81
N MET A 28 3.12 10.13 7.31
CA MET A 28 4.23 9.54 8.06
C MET A 28 4.60 10.42 9.27
N LEU A 29 4.74 11.74 9.08
CA LEU A 29 5.00 12.68 10.18
C LEU A 29 3.87 12.65 11.23
N THR A 30 2.60 12.57 10.79
CA THR A 30 1.44 12.42 11.66
C THR A 30 1.52 11.16 12.51
N ASN A 31 1.89 10.02 11.90
CA ASN A 31 2.07 8.76 12.62
C ASN A 31 3.22 8.82 13.64
N ILE A 32 4.35 9.45 13.28
CA ILE A 32 5.48 9.65 14.20
C ILE A 32 5.05 10.52 15.39
N LEU A 33 4.33 11.60 15.13
CA LEU A 33 3.82 12.49 16.17
C LEU A 33 2.89 11.74 17.11
N LEU A 34 1.90 11.00 16.58
CA LEU A 34 0.95 10.22 17.39
C LEU A 34 1.65 9.13 18.21
N ALA A 35 2.63 8.44 17.62
CA ALA A 35 3.41 7.44 18.36
C ALA A 35 4.21 8.04 19.51
N ARG A 36 4.62 9.31 19.43
CA ARG A 36 5.29 10.03 20.52
C ARG A 36 4.34 10.62 21.56
N LEU A 37 3.09 10.90 21.19
CA LEU A 37 2.08 11.47 22.08
C LEU A 37 1.34 10.38 22.87
N LEU A 38 1.07 9.24 22.24
CA LEU A 38 0.37 8.10 22.82
C LEU A 38 1.37 7.08 23.40
N SER A 39 0.92 6.30 24.38
CA SER A 39 1.64 5.09 24.80
C SER A 39 1.61 4.05 23.66
N PRO A 40 2.57 3.10 23.60
CA PRO A 40 2.54 2.03 22.60
C PRO A 40 1.21 1.26 22.58
N GLU A 41 0.62 0.99 23.72
CA GLU A 41 -0.67 0.33 23.82
C GLU A 41 -1.80 1.16 23.20
N SER A 42 -1.92 2.44 23.57
CA SER A 42 -2.91 3.36 22.99
C SER A 42 -2.70 3.59 21.49
N PHE A 43 -1.45 3.63 21.04
CA PHE A 43 -1.16 3.73 19.61
C PHE A 43 -1.51 2.44 18.85
N GLY A 44 -1.33 1.28 19.51
CA GLY A 44 -1.78 -0.01 19.00
C GLY A 44 -3.30 -0.06 18.84
N GLU A 45 -4.05 0.42 19.84
CA GLU A 45 -5.51 0.53 19.82
C GLU A 45 -5.99 1.45 18.67
N TYR A 46 -5.36 2.63 18.53
CA TYR A 46 -5.62 3.53 17.39
C TYR A 46 -5.37 2.84 16.04
N THR A 47 -4.24 2.14 15.91
CA THR A 47 -3.87 1.40 14.70
C THR A 47 -4.87 0.30 14.38
N LEU A 48 -5.30 -0.45 15.39
CA LEU A 48 -6.30 -1.50 15.26
C LEU A 48 -7.63 -0.93 14.76
N LEU A 49 -8.07 0.19 15.34
CA LEU A 49 -9.31 0.85 14.91
C LEU A 49 -9.23 1.33 13.45
N LEU A 50 -8.10 1.90 13.02
CA LEU A 50 -7.89 2.25 11.61
C LEU A 50 -7.88 1.00 10.71
N THR A 51 -7.36 -0.12 11.20
CA THR A 51 -7.38 -1.39 10.48
C THR A 51 -8.81 -1.89 10.28
N TYR A 52 -9.65 -1.84 11.30
CA TYR A 52 -11.08 -2.15 11.18
C TYR A 52 -11.79 -1.19 10.21
N ILE A 53 -11.55 0.12 10.32
CA ILE A 53 -12.10 1.10 9.37
C ILE A 53 -11.76 0.71 7.94
N PHE A 54 -10.50 0.35 7.67
CA PHE A 54 -10.05 -0.03 6.33
C PHE A 54 -10.69 -1.34 5.83
N ILE A 55 -10.82 -2.35 6.71
CA ILE A 55 -11.48 -3.62 6.37
C ILE A 55 -12.94 -3.39 6.00
N PHE A 56 -13.71 -2.73 6.88
CA PHE A 56 -15.13 -2.52 6.67
C PHE A 56 -15.43 -1.50 5.58
N TYR A 57 -14.56 -0.51 5.37
CA TYR A 57 -14.58 0.32 4.17
C TYR A 57 -14.40 -0.51 2.89
N THR A 58 -13.46 -1.46 2.87
CA THR A 58 -13.25 -2.33 1.70
C THR A 58 -14.48 -3.19 1.43
N VAL A 59 -15.11 -3.74 2.47
CA VAL A 59 -16.38 -4.45 2.37
C VAL A 59 -17.47 -3.53 1.79
N SER A 60 -17.58 -2.29 2.28
CA SER A 60 -18.54 -1.28 1.81
C SER A 60 -18.31 -0.84 0.37
N SER A 61 -17.06 -0.92 -0.13
CA SER A 61 -16.67 -0.36 -1.44
C SER A 61 -17.29 -1.10 -2.64
N LEU A 62 -17.66 -2.37 -2.47
CA LEU A 62 -18.25 -3.26 -3.49
C LEU A 62 -17.43 -3.33 -4.80
N GLY A 63 -16.14 -2.93 -4.79
CA GLY A 63 -15.26 -2.93 -5.95
C GLY A 63 -15.64 -1.93 -7.07
N LEU A 64 -16.52 -0.98 -6.79
CA LEU A 64 -17.09 -0.05 -7.78
C LEU A 64 -16.07 0.90 -8.40
N ARG A 65 -14.94 1.16 -7.74
CA ARG A 65 -13.96 2.20 -8.13
C ARG A 65 -13.57 2.11 -9.61
N GLN A 66 -13.04 0.97 -10.04
CA GLN A 66 -12.51 0.78 -11.41
C GLN A 66 -13.61 0.88 -12.46
N VAL A 67 -14.79 0.36 -12.15
CA VAL A 67 -15.93 0.37 -13.07
C VAL A 67 -16.47 1.78 -13.26
N ILE A 68 -16.69 2.52 -12.17
CA ILE A 68 -17.22 3.91 -12.23
C ILE A 68 -16.24 4.81 -12.96
N ILE A 69 -14.95 4.76 -12.63
CA ILE A 69 -13.91 5.55 -13.32
C ILE A 69 -13.92 5.25 -14.82
N ARG A 70 -13.93 3.96 -15.20
CA ARG A 70 -13.96 3.52 -16.60
C ARG A 70 -15.20 4.00 -17.36
N LEU A 71 -16.39 3.88 -16.75
CA LEU A 71 -17.64 4.27 -17.39
C LEU A 71 -17.74 5.79 -17.57
N ILE A 72 -17.34 6.58 -16.58
CA ILE A 72 -17.29 8.04 -16.68
C ILE A 72 -16.26 8.46 -17.73
N ALA A 73 -15.08 7.86 -17.74
CA ALA A 73 -14.03 8.18 -18.73
C ALA A 73 -14.47 7.89 -20.17
N ARG A 74 -15.30 6.86 -20.39
CA ARG A 74 -15.88 6.54 -21.71
C ARG A 74 -17.00 7.50 -22.11
N ASN A 75 -17.82 7.97 -21.16
CA ASN A 75 -18.90 8.91 -21.44
C ASN A 75 -19.09 9.86 -20.25
N GLN A 76 -18.43 11.01 -20.34
CA GLN A 76 -18.44 12.03 -19.28
C GLN A 76 -19.84 12.61 -19.01
N SER A 77 -20.75 12.60 -20.01
CA SER A 77 -22.12 13.08 -19.84
C SER A 77 -22.96 12.25 -18.87
N ASN A 78 -22.49 11.02 -18.54
CA ASN A 78 -23.15 10.13 -17.59
C ASN A 78 -22.58 10.24 -16.16
N SER A 79 -21.69 11.20 -15.88
CA SER A 79 -21.01 11.30 -14.58
C SER A 79 -22.01 11.48 -13.43
N LYS A 80 -23.04 12.34 -13.61
CA LYS A 80 -24.09 12.59 -12.62
C LYS A 80 -24.91 11.32 -12.33
N TYR A 81 -25.33 10.62 -13.36
CA TYR A 81 -26.06 9.36 -13.27
C TYR A 81 -25.24 8.29 -12.51
N LEU A 82 -24.01 8.05 -12.93
CA LEU A 82 -23.12 7.06 -12.31
C LEU A 82 -22.77 7.41 -10.87
N PHE A 83 -22.63 8.69 -10.54
CA PHE A 83 -22.43 9.16 -9.17
C PHE A 83 -23.58 8.74 -8.25
N TYR A 84 -24.83 9.03 -8.61
CA TYR A 84 -25.98 8.67 -7.78
C TYR A 84 -26.17 7.16 -7.62
N TYR A 85 -25.95 6.39 -8.68
CA TYR A 85 -25.96 4.91 -8.57
C TYR A 85 -24.82 4.39 -7.68
N SER A 86 -23.64 5.00 -7.76
CA SER A 86 -22.53 4.67 -6.87
C SER A 86 -22.87 4.99 -5.41
N VAL A 87 -23.47 6.15 -5.13
CA VAL A 87 -23.93 6.52 -3.78
C VAL A 87 -24.95 5.50 -3.26
N PHE A 88 -25.97 5.19 -4.06
CA PHE A 88 -27.00 4.21 -3.70
C PHE A 88 -26.42 2.84 -3.33
N LEU A 89 -25.56 2.31 -4.21
CA LEU A 89 -24.91 1.01 -3.97
C LEU A 89 -24.00 1.03 -2.74
N ARG A 90 -23.31 2.14 -2.49
CA ARG A 90 -22.42 2.27 -1.34
C ARG A 90 -23.16 2.44 -0.02
N ILE A 91 -24.36 3.00 -0.02
CA ILE A 91 -25.24 2.96 1.17
C ILE A 91 -25.61 1.51 1.49
N ILE A 92 -25.95 0.71 0.49
CA ILE A 92 -26.22 -0.72 0.67
C ILE A 92 -24.96 -1.45 1.16
N GLY A 93 -23.81 -1.17 0.54
CA GLY A 93 -22.53 -1.72 0.96
C GLY A 93 -22.13 -1.32 2.38
N PHE A 94 -22.42 -0.09 2.79
CA PHE A 94 -22.19 0.39 4.15
C PHE A 94 -23.07 -0.38 5.17
N VAL A 95 -24.37 -0.51 4.90
CA VAL A 95 -25.28 -1.30 5.75
C VAL A 95 -24.82 -2.77 5.81
N PHE A 96 -24.42 -3.33 4.67
CA PHE A 96 -23.86 -4.68 4.63
C PHE A 96 -22.57 -4.81 5.46
N SER A 97 -21.68 -3.83 5.40
CA SER A 97 -20.46 -3.83 6.22
C SER A 97 -20.75 -3.74 7.70
N MET A 98 -21.79 -2.98 8.12
CA MET A 98 -22.26 -2.95 9.51
C MET A 98 -22.77 -4.33 9.95
N LEU A 99 -23.56 -5.00 9.13
CA LEU A 99 -24.05 -6.35 9.45
C LEU A 99 -22.89 -7.34 9.59
N VAL A 100 -21.91 -7.28 8.70
CA VAL A 100 -20.69 -8.13 8.79
C VAL A 100 -19.93 -7.82 10.08
N PHE A 101 -19.81 -6.56 10.48
CA PHE A 101 -19.18 -6.20 11.76
C PHE A 101 -19.94 -6.77 12.95
N PHE A 102 -21.26 -6.63 13.03
CA PHE A 102 -22.05 -7.16 14.12
C PHE A 102 -21.96 -8.69 14.23
N VAL A 103 -21.93 -9.38 13.09
CA VAL A 103 -21.68 -10.84 13.08
C VAL A 103 -20.29 -11.14 13.62
N TYR A 104 -19.27 -10.39 13.19
CA TYR A 104 -17.91 -10.55 13.71
C TYR A 104 -17.83 -10.28 15.23
N ASP A 105 -18.48 -9.23 15.71
CA ASP A 105 -18.51 -8.85 17.12
C ASP A 105 -19.16 -9.93 18.00
N LEU A 106 -20.24 -10.55 17.53
CA LEU A 106 -20.91 -11.67 18.22
C LEU A 106 -20.00 -12.89 18.44
N PHE A 107 -19.09 -13.18 17.49
CA PHE A 107 -18.23 -14.36 17.56
C PHE A 107 -16.88 -14.09 18.23
N TYR A 108 -16.31 -12.91 18.04
CA TYR A 108 -14.92 -12.60 18.44
C TYR A 108 -14.80 -11.56 19.53
N ASN A 109 -15.86 -10.80 19.81
CA ASN A 109 -15.91 -9.75 20.84
C ASN A 109 -14.59 -8.94 20.92
N PRO A 110 -14.30 -8.05 19.96
CA PRO A 110 -13.03 -7.33 19.90
C PRO A 110 -12.79 -6.36 21.05
N GLY A 111 -13.71 -6.30 22.03
CA GLY A 111 -13.59 -5.46 23.24
C GLY A 111 -13.72 -3.95 22.96
N LEU A 112 -14.28 -3.56 21.82
CA LEU A 112 -14.48 -2.15 21.47
C LEU A 112 -15.60 -1.53 22.30
N SER A 113 -15.37 -0.35 22.87
CA SER A 113 -16.43 0.42 23.52
C SER A 113 -17.47 0.90 22.49
N ASN A 114 -18.71 1.14 22.93
CA ASN A 114 -19.78 1.65 22.07
C ASN A 114 -19.37 2.93 21.30
N PHE A 115 -18.57 3.77 21.92
CA PHE A 115 -18.04 4.97 21.27
C PHE A 115 -17.03 4.65 20.17
N MET A 116 -16.18 3.66 20.35
CA MET A 116 -15.23 3.19 19.33
C MET A 116 -15.96 2.57 18.15
N ILE A 117 -17.03 1.82 18.39
CA ILE A 117 -17.89 1.28 17.35
C ILE A 117 -18.53 2.41 16.54
N LEU A 118 -19.03 3.45 17.20
CA LEU A 118 -19.55 4.63 16.51
C LEU A 118 -18.47 5.33 15.67
N ALA A 119 -17.28 5.53 16.23
CA ALA A 119 -16.15 6.13 15.53
C ALA A 119 -15.68 5.28 14.33
N LEU A 120 -15.71 3.95 14.47
CA LEU A 120 -15.44 3.00 13.39
C LEU A 120 -16.42 3.22 12.22
N PHE A 121 -17.71 3.21 12.48
CA PHE A 121 -18.70 3.40 11.41
C PHE A 121 -18.67 4.78 10.81
N ALA A 122 -18.43 5.82 11.60
CA ALA A 122 -18.18 7.16 11.09
C ALA A 122 -16.94 7.18 10.18
N GLY A 123 -15.85 6.49 10.56
CA GLY A 123 -14.66 6.32 9.75
C GLY A 123 -14.91 5.58 8.44
N VAL A 124 -15.68 4.47 8.48
CA VAL A 124 -16.09 3.72 7.28
C VAL A 124 -16.93 4.60 6.35
N PHE A 125 -17.86 5.37 6.91
CA PHE A 125 -18.72 6.27 6.13
C PHE A 125 -17.90 7.32 5.38
N VAL A 126 -17.00 8.04 6.07
CA VAL A 126 -16.20 9.11 5.44
C VAL A 126 -15.23 8.55 4.41
N GLN A 127 -14.61 7.39 4.64
CA GLN A 127 -13.74 6.74 3.66
C GLN A 127 -14.51 6.31 2.41
N THR A 128 -15.72 5.79 2.58
CA THR A 128 -16.60 5.38 1.49
C THR A 128 -17.08 6.60 0.68
N ALA A 129 -17.42 7.71 1.35
CA ALA A 129 -17.80 8.97 0.73
C ALA A 129 -16.63 9.56 -0.06
N TRP A 130 -15.43 9.62 0.55
CA TRP A 130 -14.20 10.09 -0.10
C TRP A 130 -13.93 9.37 -1.43
N GLU A 131 -13.95 8.03 -1.43
CA GLU A 131 -13.72 7.25 -2.65
C GLU A 131 -14.80 7.49 -3.70
N THR A 132 -16.06 7.64 -3.28
CA THR A 132 -17.18 7.90 -4.20
C THR A 132 -16.97 9.22 -4.96
N LEU A 133 -16.57 10.27 -4.25
CA LEU A 133 -16.28 11.58 -4.81
C LEU A 133 -15.05 11.54 -5.73
N GLN A 134 -13.98 10.86 -5.29
CA GLN A 134 -12.77 10.67 -6.11
C GLN A 134 -13.06 9.99 -7.45
N ASN A 135 -13.90 8.96 -7.47
CA ASN A 135 -14.18 8.19 -8.68
C ASN A 135 -14.70 9.07 -9.82
N VAL A 136 -15.50 10.09 -9.49
CA VAL A 136 -16.00 11.07 -10.47
C VAL A 136 -14.85 11.88 -11.06
N ALA A 137 -14.01 12.45 -10.22
CA ALA A 137 -12.92 13.30 -10.70
C ALA A 137 -11.86 12.51 -11.48
N PHE A 138 -11.56 11.28 -11.07
CA PHE A 138 -10.67 10.38 -11.82
C PHE A 138 -11.27 10.03 -13.19
N GLY A 139 -12.58 9.73 -13.25
CA GLY A 139 -13.29 9.48 -14.50
C GLY A 139 -13.35 10.70 -15.42
N MET A 140 -13.48 11.91 -14.84
CA MET A 140 -13.46 13.19 -15.54
C MET A 140 -12.03 13.67 -15.89
N GLN A 141 -10.99 12.94 -15.48
CA GLN A 141 -9.57 13.29 -15.64
C GLN A 141 -9.18 14.63 -14.98
N ARG A 142 -9.83 14.97 -13.86
CA ARG A 142 -9.62 16.19 -13.06
C ARG A 142 -9.09 15.84 -11.68
N MET A 143 -7.87 15.26 -11.67
CA MET A 143 -7.25 14.68 -10.47
C MET A 143 -6.58 15.72 -9.58
N GLU A 144 -6.37 16.93 -10.09
CA GLU A 144 -5.69 18.03 -9.38
C GLU A 144 -6.36 18.37 -8.05
N TRP A 145 -7.68 18.39 -8.00
CA TRP A 145 -8.44 18.69 -6.79
C TRP A 145 -8.30 17.63 -5.72
N THR A 146 -8.20 16.37 -6.14
CA THR A 146 -7.93 15.25 -5.22
C THR A 146 -6.62 15.49 -4.46
N SER A 147 -5.57 15.83 -5.19
CA SER A 147 -4.25 16.08 -4.60
C SER A 147 -4.27 17.27 -3.64
N ILE A 148 -4.85 18.40 -4.06
CA ILE A 148 -4.90 19.62 -3.25
C ILE A 148 -5.66 19.37 -1.96
N ILE A 149 -6.89 18.84 -2.03
CA ILE A 149 -7.74 18.60 -0.86
C ILE A 149 -7.07 17.58 0.09
N ASN A 150 -6.42 16.55 -0.47
CA ASN A 150 -5.75 15.54 0.33
C ASN A 150 -4.53 16.13 1.08
N VAL A 151 -3.69 16.89 0.39
CA VAL A 151 -2.51 17.52 1.00
C VAL A 151 -2.95 18.53 2.07
N VAL A 152 -3.87 19.43 1.76
CA VAL A 152 -4.37 20.45 2.69
C VAL A 152 -5.04 19.80 3.90
N GLY A 153 -5.88 18.80 3.69
CA GLY A 153 -6.55 18.08 4.78
C GLY A 153 -5.57 17.33 5.69
N ASN A 154 -4.55 16.69 5.12
CA ASN A 154 -3.52 16.01 5.91
C ASN A 154 -2.65 17.01 6.70
N PHE A 155 -2.31 18.17 6.13
CA PHE A 155 -1.64 19.24 6.86
C PHE A 155 -2.49 19.77 8.01
N PHE A 156 -3.79 19.97 7.76
CA PHE A 156 -4.72 20.42 8.79
C PHE A 156 -4.82 19.41 9.94
N LEU A 157 -4.91 18.11 9.61
CA LEU A 157 -4.92 17.03 10.61
C LEU A 157 -3.63 17.01 11.44
N LEU A 158 -2.47 17.12 10.79
CA LEU A 158 -1.18 17.20 11.48
C LEU A 158 -1.14 18.43 12.41
N GLY A 159 -1.62 19.59 11.93
CA GLY A 159 -1.71 20.81 12.72
C GLY A 159 -2.58 20.65 13.96
N LEU A 160 -3.75 20.02 13.84
CA LEU A 160 -4.62 19.73 14.98
C LEU A 160 -3.94 18.86 16.03
N TYR A 161 -3.18 17.84 15.61
CA TYR A 161 -2.47 16.97 16.55
C TYR A 161 -1.25 17.67 17.19
N LEU A 162 -0.61 18.61 16.50
CA LEU A 162 0.49 19.42 17.09
C LEU A 162 0.02 20.36 18.18
N VAL A 163 -1.19 20.91 18.03
CA VAL A 163 -1.78 21.85 19.02
C VAL A 163 -2.45 21.10 20.17
N LEU A 164 -2.74 19.80 20.02
CA LEU A 164 -3.43 19.00 21.03
C LEU A 164 -2.54 18.83 22.28
N PRO A 165 -2.97 19.32 23.49
CA PRO A 165 -2.20 19.13 24.70
C PRO A 165 -2.14 17.63 25.06
N LYS A 166 -0.99 17.19 25.56
CA LYS A 166 -0.77 15.77 25.92
C LYS A 166 -1.86 15.20 26.85
N ASN A 167 -2.34 16.00 27.79
CA ASN A 167 -3.36 15.60 28.75
C ASN A 167 -4.72 15.23 28.11
N TYR A 168 -4.99 15.75 26.91
CA TYR A 168 -6.22 15.46 26.16
C TYR A 168 -6.01 14.47 25.01
N CYS A 169 -4.77 13.99 24.83
CA CYS A 169 -4.42 13.07 23.76
C CYS A 169 -4.85 11.63 24.14
N SER A 170 -6.12 11.29 23.90
CA SER A 170 -6.65 9.94 24.00
C SER A 170 -6.95 9.37 22.62
N VAL A 171 -7.02 8.03 22.52
CA VAL A 171 -7.35 7.34 21.25
C VAL A 171 -8.66 7.87 20.67
N ILE A 172 -9.66 8.09 21.52
CA ILE A 172 -10.97 8.61 21.13
C ILE A 172 -10.85 9.98 20.47
N VAL A 173 -10.14 10.93 21.10
CA VAL A 173 -9.95 12.29 20.58
C VAL A 173 -9.22 12.26 19.25
N VAL A 174 -8.17 11.44 19.15
CA VAL A 174 -7.38 11.27 17.89
C VAL A 174 -8.26 10.77 16.76
N VAL A 175 -9.12 9.78 17.00
CA VAL A 175 -10.01 9.21 15.98
C VAL A 175 -11.14 10.17 15.63
N VAL A 176 -11.69 10.91 16.59
CA VAL A 176 -12.72 11.93 16.32
C VAL A 176 -12.15 13.03 15.43
N LEU A 177 -10.94 13.53 15.72
CA LEU A 177 -10.28 14.52 14.87
C LEU A 177 -9.99 13.96 13.47
N TYR A 178 -9.58 12.70 13.37
CA TYR A 178 -9.41 12.03 12.08
C TYR A 178 -10.72 12.03 11.26
N VAL A 179 -11.82 11.55 11.85
CA VAL A 179 -13.14 11.51 11.20
C VAL A 179 -13.61 12.92 10.83
N PHE A 180 -13.45 13.89 11.73
CA PHE A 180 -13.82 15.29 11.49
C PHE A 180 -13.09 15.88 10.27
N VAL A 181 -11.76 15.70 10.18
CA VAL A 181 -10.99 16.20 9.03
C VAL A 181 -11.38 15.50 7.75
N PHE A 182 -11.67 14.20 7.79
CA PHE A 182 -12.15 13.50 6.60
C PHE A 182 -13.54 14.00 6.17
N LEU A 183 -14.46 14.30 7.08
CA LEU A 183 -15.75 14.96 6.75
C LEU A 183 -15.53 16.32 6.08
N LEU A 184 -14.59 17.11 6.59
CA LEU A 184 -14.25 18.39 5.95
C LEU A 184 -13.68 18.20 4.54
N LYS A 185 -12.82 17.21 4.35
CA LYS A 185 -12.28 16.84 3.03
C LYS A 185 -13.41 16.43 2.07
N ASP A 186 -14.34 15.59 2.52
CA ASP A 186 -15.49 15.16 1.72
C ASP A 186 -16.37 16.32 1.31
N PHE A 187 -16.66 17.23 2.24
CA PHE A 187 -17.45 18.42 1.99
C PHE A 187 -16.76 19.36 0.99
N ALA A 188 -15.48 19.64 1.19
CA ALA A 188 -14.68 20.44 0.26
C ALA A 188 -14.65 19.82 -1.14
N TYR A 189 -14.54 18.48 -1.20
CA TYR A 189 -14.55 17.76 -2.46
C TYR A 189 -15.91 17.81 -3.16
N LEU A 190 -17.00 17.65 -2.42
CA LEU A 190 -18.35 17.76 -2.94
C LEU A 190 -18.59 19.16 -3.53
N ILE A 191 -18.20 20.22 -2.82
CA ILE A 191 -18.25 21.60 -3.33
C ILE A 191 -17.45 21.71 -4.64
N SER A 192 -16.27 21.12 -4.72
CA SER A 192 -15.43 21.16 -5.91
C SER A 192 -16.12 20.49 -7.12
N LEU A 193 -16.79 19.33 -6.91
CA LEU A 193 -17.53 18.66 -7.97
C LEU A 193 -18.66 19.51 -8.55
N TYR A 194 -19.39 20.23 -7.68
CA TYR A 194 -20.45 21.13 -8.11
C TYR A 194 -19.89 22.40 -8.78
N LYS A 195 -18.91 23.07 -8.15
CA LYS A 195 -18.32 24.32 -8.64
C LYS A 195 -17.67 24.17 -10.03
N PHE A 196 -17.02 23.04 -10.27
CA PHE A 196 -16.35 22.77 -11.55
C PHE A 196 -17.20 21.96 -12.54
N HIS A 197 -18.50 21.84 -12.27
CA HIS A 197 -19.46 21.16 -13.13
C HIS A 197 -18.99 19.74 -13.56
N LEU A 198 -18.38 18.99 -12.64
CA LEU A 198 -17.92 17.64 -12.92
C LEU A 198 -19.06 16.61 -12.92
N LEU A 199 -20.22 16.98 -12.35
CA LEU A 199 -21.43 16.19 -12.43
C LEU A 199 -22.28 16.67 -13.61
N THR A 200 -22.03 16.06 -14.77
CA THR A 200 -22.71 16.41 -16.04
C THR A 200 -23.79 15.40 -16.39
N GLY A 201 -24.77 15.86 -17.19
CA GLY A 201 -25.88 15.06 -17.69
C GLY A 201 -27.21 15.26 -16.98
N LYS A 202 -28.29 14.83 -17.64
CA LYS A 202 -29.64 14.86 -17.07
C LYS A 202 -29.81 13.64 -16.16
N TRP A 203 -30.16 13.90 -14.92
CA TRP A 203 -30.64 12.84 -14.04
C TRP A 203 -32.12 12.64 -14.30
N LYS A 204 -32.48 11.53 -14.93
CA LYS A 204 -33.85 11.04 -14.92
C LYS A 204 -33.93 10.01 -13.79
N LEU A 205 -34.82 10.24 -12.83
CA LEU A 205 -35.26 9.21 -11.90
C LEU A 205 -35.89 8.10 -12.75
N GLU A 206 -35.13 7.04 -13.01
CA GLU A 206 -35.73 5.83 -13.58
C GLU A 206 -36.49 5.13 -12.46
N ASN A 207 -37.70 4.70 -12.73
CA ASN A 207 -38.53 3.94 -11.76
C ASN A 207 -37.90 2.59 -11.36
N ASN A 208 -36.79 2.18 -12.01
CA ASN A 208 -36.09 0.94 -11.74
C ASN A 208 -34.59 1.17 -11.46
N TYR A 209 -34.25 1.41 -10.20
CA TYR A 209 -32.86 1.51 -9.75
C TYR A 209 -32.10 0.17 -9.82
N TRP A 210 -32.78 -0.97 -9.73
CA TRP A 210 -32.15 -2.27 -9.62
C TRP A 210 -31.50 -2.77 -10.91
N GLY A 211 -32.08 -2.50 -12.07
CA GLY A 211 -31.54 -2.95 -13.33
C GLY A 211 -30.09 -2.47 -13.59
N PRO A 212 -29.87 -1.14 -13.63
CA PRO A 212 -28.51 -0.59 -13.78
C PRO A 212 -27.58 -0.96 -12.62
N SER A 213 -28.08 -0.96 -11.38
CA SER A 213 -27.27 -1.31 -10.20
C SER A 213 -26.75 -2.74 -10.25
N ARG A 214 -27.60 -3.71 -10.64
CA ARG A 214 -27.21 -5.12 -10.82
C ARG A 214 -26.11 -5.27 -11.86
N LYS A 215 -26.18 -4.53 -12.96
CA LYS A 215 -25.13 -4.54 -14.00
C LYS A 215 -23.82 -3.99 -13.46
N LEU A 216 -23.85 -2.88 -12.74
CA LEU A 216 -22.67 -2.30 -12.09
C LEU A 216 -22.05 -3.26 -11.09
N LEU A 217 -22.84 -3.93 -10.25
CA LEU A 217 -22.37 -4.93 -9.30
C LEU A 217 -21.74 -6.13 -10.02
N ALA A 218 -22.36 -6.65 -11.07
CA ALA A 218 -21.81 -7.76 -11.83
C ALA A 218 -20.45 -7.41 -12.47
N GLU A 219 -20.30 -6.20 -13.01
CA GLU A 219 -19.04 -5.71 -13.57
C GLU A 219 -17.97 -5.42 -12.49
N SER A 220 -18.38 -5.04 -11.28
CA SER A 220 -17.46 -4.72 -10.17
C SER A 220 -17.05 -5.95 -9.35
N PHE A 221 -17.80 -7.05 -9.41
CA PHE A 221 -17.56 -8.24 -8.61
C PHE A 221 -16.13 -8.81 -8.69
N PRO A 222 -15.48 -8.94 -9.87
CA PRO A 222 -14.10 -9.39 -9.94
C PRO A 222 -13.13 -8.48 -9.18
N PHE A 223 -13.33 -7.16 -9.24
CA PHE A 223 -12.50 -6.19 -8.51
C PHE A 223 -12.76 -6.24 -7.00
N TYR A 224 -14.02 -6.51 -6.61
CA TYR A 224 -14.38 -6.71 -5.20
C TYR A 224 -13.68 -7.93 -4.61
N VAL A 225 -13.69 -9.05 -5.32
CA VAL A 225 -13.00 -10.27 -4.90
C VAL A 225 -11.50 -10.00 -4.70
N LEU A 226 -10.84 -9.33 -5.66
CA LEU A 226 -9.43 -8.97 -5.52
C LEU A 226 -9.18 -8.04 -4.32
N ALA A 227 -10.05 -7.07 -4.06
CA ALA A 227 -9.94 -6.19 -2.91
C ALA A 227 -10.06 -6.95 -1.58
N ILE A 228 -11.02 -7.88 -1.47
CA ILE A 228 -11.18 -8.74 -0.29
C ILE A 228 -9.93 -9.63 -0.09
N PHE A 229 -9.42 -10.27 -1.15
CA PHE A 229 -8.19 -11.07 -1.02
C PHE A 229 -6.97 -10.24 -0.58
N SER A 230 -6.89 -8.97 -0.97
CA SER A 230 -5.80 -8.09 -0.52
C SER A 230 -5.84 -7.82 0.99
N LEU A 231 -7.02 -7.84 1.63
CA LEU A 231 -7.15 -7.70 3.09
C LEU A 231 -6.46 -8.82 3.84
N PHE A 232 -6.54 -10.05 3.35
CA PHE A 232 -5.91 -11.21 3.97
C PHE A 232 -4.39 -11.08 4.05
N SER A 233 -3.77 -10.39 3.10
CA SER A 233 -2.33 -10.18 3.08
C SER A 233 -1.88 -8.94 3.88
N ASN A 234 -2.72 -7.90 3.97
CA ASN A 234 -2.28 -6.60 4.46
C ASN A 234 -2.89 -6.19 5.80
N GLN A 235 -4.14 -6.56 6.08
CA GLN A 235 -4.86 -6.08 7.26
C GLN A 235 -5.16 -7.18 8.29
N ILE A 236 -5.53 -8.37 7.84
CA ILE A 236 -5.86 -9.48 8.74
C ILE A 236 -4.68 -9.91 9.64
N PRO A 237 -3.42 -9.85 9.20
CA PRO A 237 -2.28 -10.13 10.08
C PRO A 237 -2.23 -9.26 11.34
N ILE A 238 -2.69 -8.00 11.26
CA ILE A 238 -2.77 -7.08 12.41
C ILE A 238 -3.83 -7.57 13.41
N ILE A 239 -4.96 -8.09 12.91
CA ILE A 239 -6.01 -8.67 13.77
C ILE A 239 -5.50 -9.96 14.44
N PHE A 240 -4.79 -10.82 13.72
CA PHE A 240 -4.16 -12.01 14.31
C PHE A 240 -3.20 -11.62 15.43
N LEU A 241 -2.40 -10.59 15.22
CA LEU A 241 -1.45 -10.11 16.20
C LEU A 241 -2.16 -9.58 17.47
N GLN A 242 -3.22 -8.82 17.30
CA GLN A 242 -4.01 -8.33 18.44
C GLN A 242 -4.65 -9.49 19.22
N ASN A 243 -5.24 -10.47 18.52
CA ASN A 243 -5.96 -11.57 19.17
C ASN A 243 -5.03 -12.58 19.85
N ASN A 244 -3.85 -12.83 19.29
CA ASN A 244 -2.91 -13.85 19.74
C ASN A 244 -1.77 -13.28 20.60
N SER A 245 -1.64 -11.95 20.68
CA SER A 245 -0.61 -11.26 21.45
C SER A 245 -1.23 -10.07 22.22
N ASN A 246 -0.90 -8.81 21.87
CA ASN A 246 -1.42 -7.63 22.52
C ASN A 246 -1.36 -6.37 21.63
N LEU A 247 -1.95 -5.26 22.10
CA LEU A 247 -2.00 -3.98 21.39
C LEU A 247 -0.62 -3.32 21.24
N THR A 248 0.29 -3.53 22.18
CA THR A 248 1.65 -3.01 22.11
C THR A 248 2.44 -3.63 20.94
N GLU A 249 2.27 -4.93 20.72
CA GLU A 249 2.85 -5.62 19.57
C GLU A 249 2.28 -5.11 18.23
N VAL A 250 0.98 -4.80 18.18
CA VAL A 250 0.36 -4.14 17.02
C VAL A 250 1.02 -2.79 16.75
N ALA A 251 1.33 -2.00 17.80
CA ALA A 251 2.03 -0.74 17.66
C ALA A 251 3.44 -0.92 17.08
N TYR A 252 4.22 -1.88 17.61
CA TYR A 252 5.58 -2.15 17.12
C TYR A 252 5.57 -2.61 15.66
N TYR A 253 4.66 -3.50 15.30
CA TYR A 253 4.52 -3.98 13.93
C TYR A 253 4.15 -2.86 12.96
N ASN A 254 3.18 -2.00 13.32
CA ASN A 254 2.74 -0.91 12.48
C ASN A 254 3.80 0.19 12.33
N THR A 255 4.46 0.60 13.42
CA THR A 255 5.52 1.61 13.37
C THR A 255 6.68 1.16 12.50
N ALA A 256 7.09 -0.12 12.57
CA ALA A 256 8.09 -0.69 11.68
C ALA A 256 7.62 -0.67 10.20
N ASN A 257 6.38 -1.08 9.91
CA ASN A 257 5.81 -1.03 8.55
C ASN A 257 5.79 0.40 7.97
N LYS A 258 5.46 1.40 8.79
CA LYS A 258 5.42 2.81 8.35
C LYS A 258 6.80 3.32 7.92
N LEU A 259 7.87 2.86 8.57
CA LEU A 259 9.24 3.21 8.18
C LEU A 259 9.65 2.58 6.83
N MET A 260 9.00 1.50 6.40
CA MET A 260 9.26 0.87 5.10
C MET A 260 8.50 1.52 3.93
N LEU A 261 7.48 2.33 4.20
CA LEU A 261 6.67 2.97 3.15
C LEU A 261 7.46 3.79 2.13
N PRO A 262 8.43 4.66 2.49
CA PRO A 262 9.21 5.41 1.52
C PRO A 262 9.93 4.50 0.52
N ILE A 263 10.43 3.35 0.98
CA ILE A 263 11.13 2.37 0.14
C ILE A 263 10.15 1.76 -0.87
N THR A 264 8.99 1.32 -0.41
CA THR A 264 7.97 0.73 -1.30
C THR A 264 7.45 1.73 -2.33
N MET A 265 7.36 3.01 -1.99
CA MET A 265 6.98 4.07 -2.92
C MET A 265 8.04 4.29 -4.01
N LEU A 266 9.33 4.37 -3.65
CA LEU A 266 10.42 4.48 -4.63
C LEU A 266 10.43 3.31 -5.61
N VAL A 267 10.16 2.11 -5.11
CA VAL A 267 10.06 0.90 -5.93
C VAL A 267 8.88 0.97 -6.88
N SER A 268 7.70 1.32 -6.40
CA SER A 268 6.49 1.38 -7.23
C SER A 268 6.58 2.42 -8.35
N THR A 269 7.19 3.57 -8.08
CA THR A 269 7.45 4.59 -9.10
C THR A 269 8.44 4.12 -10.16
N THR A 270 9.52 3.44 -9.75
CA THR A 270 10.51 2.88 -10.68
C THR A 270 9.89 1.80 -11.56
N ILE A 271 9.10 0.90 -10.98
CA ILE A 271 8.40 -0.15 -11.74
C ILE A 271 7.44 0.47 -12.75
N SER A 272 6.68 1.50 -12.35
CA SER A 272 5.75 2.20 -13.25
C SER A 272 6.45 2.85 -14.44
N ALA A 273 7.68 3.32 -14.26
CA ALA A 273 8.50 3.88 -15.35
C ALA A 273 9.03 2.81 -16.33
N VAL A 274 9.34 1.61 -15.82
CA VAL A 274 9.89 0.50 -16.62
C VAL A 274 8.80 -0.31 -17.34
N TYR A 275 7.58 -0.33 -16.82
CA TYR A 275 6.47 -1.14 -17.33
C TYR A 275 6.19 -0.96 -18.84
N PRO A 276 6.09 0.27 -19.40
CA PRO A 276 5.84 0.45 -20.85
C PRO A 276 6.95 -0.14 -21.72
N VAL A 277 8.20 -0.09 -21.23
CA VAL A 277 9.36 -0.64 -21.94
C VAL A 277 9.29 -2.17 -21.96
N PHE A 278 8.90 -2.78 -20.85
CA PHE A 278 8.66 -4.23 -20.77
C PHE A 278 7.56 -4.67 -21.73
N ALA A 279 6.42 -3.98 -21.73
CA ALA A 279 5.29 -4.31 -22.60
C ALA A 279 5.66 -4.20 -24.09
N LYS A 280 6.43 -3.18 -24.47
CA LYS A 280 6.93 -3.04 -25.86
C LYS A 280 7.87 -4.18 -26.24
N ASN A 281 8.88 -4.46 -25.40
CA ASN A 281 9.95 -5.39 -25.75
C ASN A 281 9.52 -6.85 -25.65
N TYR A 282 8.51 -7.18 -24.83
CA TYR A 282 7.93 -8.52 -24.80
C TYR A 282 7.46 -9.00 -26.19
N VAL A 283 6.87 -8.08 -26.97
CA VAL A 283 6.36 -8.39 -28.32
C VAL A 283 7.44 -8.27 -29.39
N SER A 284 8.37 -7.31 -29.27
CA SER A 284 9.32 -6.99 -30.34
C SER A 284 10.65 -7.73 -30.24
N ASP A 285 11.14 -8.01 -29.02
CA ASP A 285 12.44 -8.63 -28.77
C ASP A 285 12.48 -9.30 -27.39
N MET A 286 12.23 -10.60 -27.37
CA MET A 286 12.18 -11.40 -26.15
C MET A 286 13.57 -11.51 -25.46
N GLU A 287 14.67 -11.42 -26.20
CA GLU A 287 16.01 -11.44 -25.58
C GLU A 287 16.29 -10.17 -24.82
N LEU A 288 15.98 -9.02 -25.45
CA LEU A 288 16.10 -7.72 -24.82
C LEU A 288 15.19 -7.62 -23.60
N PHE A 289 13.94 -8.10 -23.71
CA PHE A 289 12.99 -8.17 -22.59
C PHE A 289 13.55 -8.98 -21.41
N ALA A 290 14.00 -10.20 -21.66
CA ALA A 290 14.56 -11.08 -20.61
C ALA A 290 15.81 -10.45 -19.97
N LYS A 291 16.70 -9.84 -20.76
CA LYS A 291 17.88 -9.11 -20.29
C LYS A 291 17.50 -7.94 -19.39
N GLN A 292 16.48 -7.16 -19.77
CA GLN A 292 15.99 -6.03 -18.98
C GLN A 292 15.37 -6.48 -17.66
N VAL A 293 14.51 -7.50 -17.68
CA VAL A 293 13.94 -8.11 -16.45
C VAL A 293 15.04 -8.56 -15.52
N LYS A 294 16.05 -9.29 -16.02
CA LYS A 294 17.20 -9.72 -15.27
C LYS A 294 17.98 -8.56 -14.63
N ASN A 295 18.22 -7.50 -15.40
CA ASN A 295 18.96 -6.33 -14.96
C ASN A 295 18.22 -5.58 -13.84
N VAL A 296 16.91 -5.35 -14.00
CA VAL A 296 16.10 -4.65 -13.00
C VAL A 296 15.97 -5.49 -11.73
N LEU A 297 15.79 -6.81 -11.84
CA LEU A 297 15.82 -7.74 -10.70
C LEU A 297 17.14 -7.65 -9.94
N SER A 298 18.27 -7.69 -10.65
CA SER A 298 19.61 -7.57 -10.05
C SER A 298 19.78 -6.24 -9.33
N LEU A 299 19.38 -5.14 -9.97
CA LEU A 299 19.50 -3.80 -9.41
C LEU A 299 18.71 -3.68 -8.09
N PHE A 300 17.44 -4.08 -8.09
CA PHE A 300 16.60 -4.02 -6.90
C PHE A 300 17.12 -4.91 -5.77
N THR A 301 17.63 -6.10 -6.12
CA THR A 301 18.22 -7.01 -5.13
C THR A 301 19.47 -6.41 -4.50
N ILE A 302 20.40 -5.88 -5.31
CA ILE A 302 21.64 -5.29 -4.81
C ILE A 302 21.36 -4.08 -3.92
N ILE A 303 20.59 -3.11 -4.41
CA ILE A 303 20.23 -1.89 -3.65
C ILE A 303 19.43 -2.27 -2.41
N GLY A 304 18.51 -3.23 -2.53
CA GLY A 304 17.71 -3.71 -1.41
C GLY A 304 18.56 -4.34 -0.31
N ILE A 305 19.51 -5.20 -0.64
CA ILE A 305 20.42 -5.83 0.33
C ILE A 305 21.22 -4.77 1.08
N PHE A 306 21.84 -3.82 0.38
CA PHE A 306 22.61 -2.76 1.04
C PHE A 306 21.72 -1.90 1.94
N GLY A 307 20.51 -1.54 1.49
CA GLY A 307 19.52 -0.83 2.31
C GLY A 307 19.13 -1.61 3.56
N CYS A 308 18.84 -2.90 3.44
CA CYS A 308 18.49 -3.76 4.57
C CYS A 308 19.65 -3.90 5.57
N LEU A 309 20.89 -4.06 5.10
CA LEU A 309 22.05 -4.13 5.97
C LEU A 309 22.19 -2.83 6.80
N ILE A 310 22.07 -1.67 6.16
CA ILE A 310 22.12 -0.39 6.86
C ILE A 310 20.98 -0.28 7.89
N ILE A 311 19.74 -0.59 7.50
CA ILE A 311 18.58 -0.54 8.38
C ILE A 311 18.74 -1.50 9.55
N THR A 312 19.19 -2.73 9.31
CA THR A 312 19.36 -3.73 10.35
C THR A 312 20.46 -3.32 11.35
N PHE A 313 21.56 -2.73 10.88
CA PHE A 313 22.63 -2.27 11.76
C PHE A 313 22.26 -1.06 12.60
N PHE A 314 21.51 -0.11 12.04
CA PHE A 314 21.10 1.12 12.73
C PHE A 314 19.65 1.06 13.28
N ARG A 315 19.05 -0.13 13.37
CA ARG A 315 17.66 -0.30 13.75
C ARG A 315 17.28 0.38 15.07
N ASN A 316 18.12 0.24 16.08
CA ASN A 316 17.86 0.81 17.41
C ASN A 316 18.02 2.32 17.41
N GLU A 317 19.07 2.84 16.78
CA GLU A 317 19.34 4.28 16.66
C GLU A 317 18.24 4.96 15.84
N MET A 318 17.82 4.35 14.72
CA MET A 318 16.74 4.90 13.89
C MET A 318 15.42 4.96 14.65
N VAL A 319 15.04 3.89 15.34
CA VAL A 319 13.80 3.84 16.12
C VAL A 319 13.84 4.84 17.28
N TYR A 320 14.96 4.91 17.99
CA TYR A 320 15.14 5.85 19.09
C TYR A 320 15.00 7.32 18.62
N ILE A 321 15.64 7.70 17.53
CA ILE A 321 15.56 9.05 16.96
C ILE A 321 14.14 9.37 16.49
N ILE A 322 13.45 8.40 15.85
CA ILE A 322 12.16 8.66 15.22
C ILE A 322 11.01 8.56 16.21
N TYR A 323 10.95 7.51 17.04
CA TYR A 323 9.82 7.23 17.94
C TYR A 323 10.13 7.40 19.42
N GLY A 324 11.41 7.37 19.83
CA GLY A 324 11.85 7.43 21.23
C GLY A 324 11.95 6.05 21.87
N GLU A 325 12.31 6.04 23.16
CA GLU A 325 12.68 4.84 23.92
C GLU A 325 11.52 3.84 24.11
N MET A 326 10.29 4.34 24.20
CA MET A 326 9.08 3.51 24.39
C MET A 326 8.86 2.51 23.24
N TYR A 327 9.44 2.78 22.06
CA TYR A 327 9.32 1.95 20.87
C TYR A 327 10.58 1.13 20.57
N LYS A 328 11.48 0.95 21.53
CA LYS A 328 12.76 0.22 21.36
C LYS A 328 12.58 -1.12 20.65
N ASN A 329 11.57 -1.91 21.02
CA ASN A 329 11.30 -3.22 20.45
C ASN A 329 10.88 -3.19 18.96
N THR A 330 10.45 -2.03 18.45
CA THR A 330 10.19 -1.82 17.02
C THR A 330 11.45 -2.06 16.17
N GLY A 331 12.65 -1.86 16.74
CA GLY A 331 13.91 -2.07 16.03
C GLY A 331 14.07 -3.50 15.52
N ASP A 332 13.75 -4.48 16.35
CA ASP A 332 13.83 -5.90 15.96
C ASP A 332 12.80 -6.23 14.88
N VAL A 333 11.57 -5.73 15.02
CA VAL A 333 10.52 -5.90 14.01
C VAL A 333 10.95 -5.27 12.67
N MET A 334 11.52 -4.06 12.71
CA MET A 334 12.00 -3.34 11.52
C MET A 334 13.13 -4.09 10.80
N ALA A 335 14.01 -4.74 11.56
CA ALA A 335 15.10 -5.54 11.01
C ALA A 335 14.57 -6.70 10.14
N TYR A 336 13.47 -7.36 10.53
CA TYR A 336 12.85 -8.40 9.70
C TYR A 336 12.01 -7.80 8.56
N GLN A 337 11.26 -6.75 8.83
CA GLN A 337 10.38 -6.13 7.82
C GLN A 337 11.14 -5.50 6.64
N CYS A 338 12.36 -5.00 6.85
CA CYS A 338 13.15 -4.47 5.72
C CYS A 338 13.48 -5.60 4.71
N TRP A 339 13.80 -6.80 5.16
CA TRP A 339 14.05 -7.96 4.28
C TRP A 339 12.79 -8.42 3.56
N TYR A 340 11.65 -8.46 4.27
CA TYR A 340 10.36 -8.67 3.62
C TYR A 340 10.09 -7.63 2.53
N THR A 341 10.40 -6.36 2.78
CA THR A 341 10.19 -5.27 1.80
C THR A 341 11.01 -5.48 0.52
N VAL A 342 12.24 -5.99 0.61
CA VAL A 342 13.04 -6.34 -0.58
C VAL A 342 12.40 -7.49 -1.35
N MET A 343 11.93 -8.53 -0.66
CA MET A 343 11.22 -9.64 -1.32
C MET A 343 9.92 -9.16 -1.98
N LEU A 344 9.14 -8.30 -1.32
CA LEU A 344 7.94 -7.68 -1.88
C LEU A 344 8.25 -6.87 -3.14
N THR A 345 9.39 -6.18 -3.18
CA THR A 345 9.87 -5.46 -4.36
C THR A 345 10.08 -6.38 -5.56
N VAL A 346 10.73 -7.53 -5.33
CA VAL A 346 10.94 -8.56 -6.35
C VAL A 346 9.60 -9.11 -6.86
N PHE A 347 8.64 -9.38 -5.96
CA PHE A 347 7.29 -9.83 -6.35
C PHE A 347 6.54 -8.81 -7.19
N SER A 348 6.58 -7.55 -6.76
CA SER A 348 5.94 -6.46 -7.49
C SER A 348 6.49 -6.36 -8.91
N LEU A 349 7.80 -6.51 -9.08
CA LEU A 349 8.43 -6.53 -10.41
C LEU A 349 7.96 -7.74 -11.24
N ILE A 350 7.96 -8.94 -10.68
CA ILE A 350 7.51 -10.15 -11.38
C ILE A 350 6.03 -10.03 -11.77
N GLY A 351 5.19 -9.50 -10.88
CA GLY A 351 3.79 -9.24 -11.18
C GLY A 351 3.59 -8.28 -12.36
N ASN A 352 4.41 -7.23 -12.45
CA ASN A 352 4.40 -6.29 -13.57
C ASN A 352 4.93 -6.94 -14.87
N VAL A 353 5.89 -7.87 -14.78
CA VAL A 353 6.33 -8.69 -15.92
C VAL A 353 5.17 -9.54 -16.46
N PHE A 354 4.37 -10.17 -15.58
CA PHE A 354 3.18 -10.92 -16.00
C PHE A 354 2.12 -10.01 -16.65
N GLY A 355 1.93 -8.81 -16.11
CA GLY A 355 1.04 -7.82 -16.72
C GLY A 355 1.51 -7.36 -18.11
N ALA A 356 2.81 -7.08 -18.27
CA ALA A 356 3.42 -6.69 -19.54
C ALA A 356 3.41 -7.80 -20.60
N ALA A 357 3.36 -9.06 -20.15
CA ALA A 357 3.28 -10.26 -21.00
C ALA A 357 1.83 -10.71 -21.29
N ASP A 358 0.82 -9.89 -21.02
CA ASP A 358 -0.61 -10.22 -21.15
C ASP A 358 -1.06 -11.49 -20.37
N ARG A 359 -0.35 -11.82 -19.27
CA ARG A 359 -0.64 -12.98 -18.42
C ARG A 359 -1.39 -12.60 -17.14
N GLN A 360 -2.44 -11.76 -17.23
CA GLN A 360 -3.20 -11.28 -16.06
C GLN A 360 -3.86 -12.43 -15.26
N LYS A 361 -4.26 -13.51 -15.92
CA LYS A 361 -4.78 -14.72 -15.23
C LYS A 361 -3.74 -15.35 -14.32
N LEU A 362 -2.47 -15.34 -14.74
CA LEU A 362 -1.36 -15.85 -13.95
C LEU A 362 -1.08 -14.94 -12.75
N LEU A 363 -1.13 -13.62 -12.95
CA LEU A 363 -1.02 -12.65 -11.86
C LEU A 363 -2.10 -12.88 -10.79
N ALA A 364 -3.35 -13.07 -11.20
CA ALA A 364 -4.45 -13.35 -10.27
C ALA A 364 -4.23 -14.67 -9.54
N LEU A 365 -3.85 -15.75 -10.25
CA LEU A 365 -3.58 -17.07 -9.66
C LEU A 365 -2.46 -17.00 -8.60
N THR A 366 -1.34 -16.35 -8.92
CA THR A 366 -0.21 -16.23 -7.99
C THR A 366 -0.57 -15.37 -6.77
N SER A 367 -1.41 -14.34 -6.94
CA SER A 367 -1.89 -13.50 -5.82
C SER A 367 -2.82 -14.29 -4.89
N ILE A 368 -3.73 -15.09 -5.42
CA ILE A 368 -4.62 -15.96 -4.63
C ILE A 368 -3.80 -17.04 -3.91
N ALA A 369 -2.87 -17.70 -4.62
CA ALA A 369 -1.99 -18.69 -4.01
C ALA A 369 -1.16 -18.10 -2.86
N TYR A 370 -0.67 -16.86 -3.03
CA TYR A 370 0.03 -16.14 -1.97
C TYR A 370 -0.87 -15.92 -0.76
N ALA A 371 -2.09 -15.44 -0.94
CA ALA A 371 -3.02 -15.22 0.16
C ALA A 371 -3.33 -16.52 0.91
N CYS A 372 -3.56 -17.63 0.20
CA CYS A 372 -3.81 -18.94 0.81
C CYS A 372 -2.63 -19.46 1.64
N VAL A 373 -1.40 -19.23 1.20
CA VAL A 373 -0.18 -19.63 1.93
C VAL A 373 0.10 -18.68 3.09
N ASN A 374 -0.10 -17.38 2.86
CA ASN A 374 0.24 -16.32 3.81
C ASN A 374 -0.62 -16.41 5.09
N VAL A 375 -1.94 -16.58 4.94
CA VAL A 375 -2.87 -16.54 6.08
C VAL A 375 -2.52 -17.56 7.18
N PRO A 376 -2.38 -18.87 6.93
CA PRO A 376 -2.07 -19.83 7.98
C PRO A 376 -0.68 -19.62 8.59
N ILE A 377 0.31 -19.21 7.80
CA ILE A 377 1.66 -18.89 8.29
C ILE A 377 1.59 -17.70 9.24
N LEU A 378 0.95 -16.60 8.85
CA LEU A 378 0.87 -15.40 9.67
C LEU A 378 0.02 -15.63 10.93
N TYR A 379 -1.04 -16.43 10.85
CA TYR A 379 -1.79 -16.85 12.03
C TYR A 379 -0.90 -17.57 13.04
N TYR A 380 -0.13 -18.56 12.61
CA TYR A 380 0.80 -19.29 13.49
C TYR A 380 1.87 -18.38 14.08
N PHE A 381 2.50 -17.55 13.25
CA PHE A 381 3.58 -16.68 13.72
C PHE A 381 3.10 -15.50 14.56
N SER A 382 1.82 -15.14 14.52
CA SER A 382 1.26 -14.06 15.35
C SER A 382 1.27 -14.36 16.87
N PHE A 383 1.34 -15.64 17.27
CA PHE A 383 1.51 -16.04 18.67
C PHE A 383 2.86 -15.62 19.26
N TYR A 384 3.84 -15.34 18.41
CA TYR A 384 5.18 -14.92 18.80
C TYR A 384 5.38 -13.39 18.73
N GLY A 385 4.29 -12.62 18.78
CA GLY A 385 4.31 -11.16 18.76
C GLY A 385 4.68 -10.56 17.40
N ALA A 386 5.04 -9.27 17.40
CA ALA A 386 5.35 -8.51 16.18
C ALA A 386 6.57 -9.05 15.44
N VAL A 387 7.59 -9.47 16.17
CA VAL A 387 8.80 -10.09 15.58
C VAL A 387 8.43 -11.42 14.93
N GLY A 388 7.65 -12.27 15.61
CA GLY A 388 7.15 -13.51 15.04
C GLY A 388 6.37 -13.26 13.75
N LEU A 389 5.43 -12.32 13.77
CA LEU A 389 4.65 -11.95 12.59
C LEU A 389 5.55 -11.47 11.42
N ALA A 390 6.59 -10.66 11.71
CA ALA A 390 7.55 -10.21 10.70
C ALA A 390 8.38 -11.38 10.11
N ILE A 391 8.77 -12.35 10.93
CA ILE A 391 9.42 -13.59 10.46
C ILE A 391 8.44 -14.40 9.59
N GLY A 392 7.18 -14.52 10.01
CA GLY A 392 6.13 -15.20 9.25
C GLY A 392 5.95 -14.61 7.84
N THR A 393 6.01 -13.27 7.69
CA THR A 393 5.95 -12.62 6.38
C THR A 393 7.14 -13.00 5.49
N ILE A 394 8.34 -13.16 6.05
CA ILE A 394 9.52 -13.62 5.31
C ILE A 394 9.33 -15.07 4.86
N VAL A 395 8.91 -15.97 5.77
CA VAL A 395 8.68 -17.40 5.47
C VAL A 395 7.65 -17.55 4.34
N ALA A 396 6.51 -16.86 4.44
CA ALA A 396 5.50 -16.86 3.39
C ALA A 396 6.03 -16.32 2.06
N SER A 397 6.90 -15.30 2.12
CA SER A 397 7.52 -14.71 0.94
C SER A 397 8.51 -15.64 0.26
N VAL A 398 9.29 -16.39 1.02
CA VAL A 398 10.20 -17.41 0.47
C VAL A 398 9.42 -18.47 -0.33
N ILE A 399 8.31 -18.96 0.23
CA ILE A 399 7.45 -19.93 -0.46
C ILE A 399 6.85 -19.29 -1.73
N ASN A 400 6.35 -18.06 -1.63
CA ASN A 400 5.81 -17.33 -2.77
C ASN A 400 6.87 -17.10 -3.88
N MET A 401 8.10 -16.83 -3.50
CA MET A 401 9.21 -16.63 -4.42
C MET A 401 9.44 -17.84 -5.33
N THR A 402 9.37 -19.04 -4.76
CA THR A 402 9.66 -20.29 -5.47
C THR A 402 8.74 -20.47 -6.70
N TYR A 403 7.43 -20.35 -6.54
CA TYR A 403 6.52 -20.55 -7.66
C TYR A 403 6.44 -19.32 -8.58
N ASN A 404 6.63 -18.11 -8.07
CA ASN A 404 6.70 -16.92 -8.93
C ASN A 404 7.91 -16.94 -9.86
N TYR A 405 9.06 -17.41 -9.40
CA TYR A 405 10.23 -17.59 -10.26
C TYR A 405 10.03 -18.69 -11.30
N TYR A 406 9.35 -19.78 -10.95
CA TYR A 406 8.99 -20.82 -11.92
C TYR A 406 8.14 -20.24 -13.06
N TYR A 407 7.12 -19.47 -12.73
CA TYR A 407 6.27 -18.83 -13.74
C TYR A 407 6.99 -17.71 -14.49
N LEU A 408 7.89 -16.97 -13.84
CA LEU A 408 8.75 -15.99 -14.52
C LEU A 408 9.61 -16.68 -15.56
N TRP A 409 10.29 -17.76 -15.19
CA TRP A 409 11.13 -18.56 -16.11
C TRP A 409 10.33 -19.01 -17.35
N LYS A 410 9.11 -19.50 -17.14
CA LYS A 410 8.20 -19.88 -18.22
C LYS A 410 7.75 -18.68 -19.06
N THR A 411 7.60 -17.50 -18.48
CA THR A 411 7.17 -16.28 -19.18
C THR A 411 8.27 -15.71 -20.07
N VAL A 412 9.51 -15.81 -19.64
CA VAL A 412 10.69 -15.37 -20.44
C VAL A 412 11.30 -16.51 -21.27
N GLU A 413 10.54 -17.57 -21.54
CA GLU A 413 10.93 -18.71 -22.39
C GLU A 413 12.30 -19.34 -22.01
N GLY A 414 12.60 -19.39 -20.72
CA GLY A 414 13.84 -19.95 -20.21
C GLY A 414 15.10 -19.09 -20.42
N LYS A 415 14.97 -17.88 -20.99
CA LYS A 415 16.13 -16.98 -21.26
C LYS A 415 16.76 -16.40 -20.01
N ILE A 416 16.08 -16.44 -18.86
CA ILE A 416 16.69 -16.22 -17.55
C ILE A 416 17.07 -17.58 -16.98
N SER A 417 18.37 -17.84 -16.78
CA SER A 417 18.82 -19.13 -16.27
C SER A 417 18.34 -19.38 -14.84
N VAL A 418 17.97 -20.62 -14.55
CA VAL A 418 17.60 -21.06 -13.19
C VAL A 418 18.74 -20.79 -12.20
N GLY A 419 20.00 -20.97 -12.64
CA GLY A 419 21.16 -20.66 -11.82
C GLY A 419 21.28 -19.19 -11.41
N PHE A 420 20.83 -18.24 -12.24
CA PHE A 420 20.75 -16.82 -11.87
C PHE A 420 19.73 -16.58 -10.75
N THR A 421 18.57 -17.20 -10.87
CA THR A 421 17.49 -17.09 -9.88
C THR A 421 17.91 -17.66 -8.53
N ILE A 422 18.55 -18.85 -8.55
CA ILE A 422 19.09 -19.49 -7.34
C ILE A 422 20.17 -18.60 -6.71
N LYS A 423 21.07 -17.99 -7.50
CA LYS A 423 22.10 -17.08 -6.99
C LYS A 423 21.50 -15.86 -6.28
N ILE A 424 20.52 -15.20 -6.88
CA ILE A 424 19.82 -14.05 -6.25
C ILE A 424 19.20 -14.47 -4.93
N PHE A 425 18.49 -15.59 -4.92
CA PHE A 425 17.84 -16.10 -3.73
C PHE A 425 18.86 -16.46 -2.64
N ALA A 426 19.93 -17.19 -2.99
CA ALA A 426 20.99 -17.56 -2.06
C ALA A 426 21.69 -16.33 -1.46
N ILE A 427 21.95 -15.29 -2.27
CA ILE A 427 22.55 -14.04 -1.79
C ILE A 427 21.60 -13.33 -0.82
N LEU A 428 20.29 -13.26 -1.12
CA LEU A 428 19.29 -12.65 -0.22
C LEU A 428 19.24 -13.39 1.12
N VAL A 429 19.14 -14.71 1.09
CA VAL A 429 19.07 -15.55 2.29
C VAL A 429 20.36 -15.47 3.10
N LEU A 430 21.52 -15.58 2.46
CA LEU A 430 22.81 -15.47 3.13
C LEU A 430 23.02 -14.09 3.76
N SER A 431 22.68 -13.01 3.03
CA SER A 431 22.79 -11.64 3.54
C SER A 431 21.84 -11.40 4.72
N PHE A 432 20.62 -11.99 4.68
CA PHE A 432 19.69 -12.00 5.80
C PHE A 432 20.30 -12.65 7.04
N PHE A 433 20.81 -13.89 6.93
CA PHE A 433 21.42 -14.58 8.07
C PHE A 433 22.63 -13.84 8.61
N ILE A 434 23.51 -13.34 7.74
CA ILE A 434 24.66 -12.54 8.15
C ILE A 434 24.20 -11.31 8.94
N SER A 435 23.17 -10.60 8.47
CA SER A 435 22.65 -9.39 9.13
C SER A 435 22.07 -9.67 10.51
N MET A 436 21.52 -10.88 10.72
CA MET A 436 20.92 -11.28 12.01
C MET A 436 21.96 -11.81 13.01
N LEU A 437 23.10 -12.29 12.53
CA LEU A 437 24.20 -12.76 13.38
C LEU A 437 25.11 -11.64 13.91
N LEU A 438 24.96 -10.41 13.38
CA LEU A 438 25.87 -9.28 13.65
C LEU A 438 25.20 -8.07 14.36
N PRO A 439 24.29 -8.24 15.32
CA PRO A 439 23.47 -7.11 15.78
C PRO A 439 24.18 -6.12 16.73
N ASP A 440 25.23 -6.49 17.44
CA ASP A 440 25.73 -5.76 18.60
C ASP A 440 27.12 -5.10 18.43
N PHE A 441 27.43 -4.67 17.21
CA PHE A 441 28.67 -3.93 17.00
C PHE A 441 28.60 -2.50 17.55
N ASN A 442 29.76 -1.99 17.99
CA ASN A 442 29.94 -0.63 18.39
C ASN A 442 29.58 0.33 17.23
N PHE A 443 29.01 1.49 17.57
CA PHE A 443 28.55 2.51 16.61
C PHE A 443 29.60 2.85 15.54
N TYR A 444 30.88 2.91 15.89
CA TYR A 444 31.98 3.15 14.94
C TYR A 444 32.14 2.06 13.90
N ILE A 445 31.92 0.79 14.26
CA ILE A 445 31.98 -0.33 13.31
C ILE A 445 30.79 -0.28 12.37
N LYS A 446 29.60 0.03 12.89
CA LYS A 446 28.36 0.21 12.09
C LYS A 446 28.53 1.33 11.06
N THR A 447 29.06 2.50 11.47
CA THR A 447 29.29 3.63 10.55
C THR A 447 30.35 3.32 9.51
N SER A 448 31.45 2.66 9.88
CA SER A 448 32.48 2.24 8.94
C SER A 448 31.93 1.27 7.89
N PHE A 449 31.08 0.32 8.30
CA PHE A 449 30.44 -0.61 7.40
C PHE A 449 29.45 0.07 6.45
N ALA A 450 28.65 1.02 6.94
CA ALA A 450 27.72 1.81 6.13
C ALA A 450 28.49 2.65 5.09
N LEU A 451 29.59 3.32 5.49
CA LEU A 451 30.45 4.07 4.58
C LEU A 451 31.06 3.16 3.51
N LEU A 452 31.57 2.01 3.91
CA LEU A 452 32.12 1.02 2.96
C LEU A 452 31.05 0.56 1.97
N SER A 453 29.83 0.30 2.43
CA SER A 453 28.70 -0.08 1.60
C SER A 453 28.37 0.99 0.56
N VAL A 454 28.30 2.26 0.97
CA VAL A 454 28.07 3.41 0.08
C VAL A 454 29.22 3.57 -0.92
N LEU A 455 30.48 3.43 -0.47
CA LEU A 455 31.66 3.51 -1.36
C LEU A 455 31.64 2.39 -2.42
N ILE A 456 31.23 1.19 -2.04
CA ILE A 456 31.05 0.07 -2.98
C ILE A 456 29.98 0.42 -4.01
N LEU A 457 28.83 0.92 -3.60
CA LEU A 457 27.77 1.34 -4.53
C LEU A 457 28.25 2.45 -5.47
N ILE A 458 28.99 3.44 -4.97
CA ILE A 458 29.57 4.53 -5.78
C ILE A 458 30.62 3.97 -6.76
N LYS A 459 31.49 3.07 -6.31
CA LYS A 459 32.51 2.43 -7.18
C LYS A 459 31.86 1.67 -8.32
N TYR A 460 30.78 0.94 -8.06
CA TYR A 460 30.04 0.18 -9.05
C TYR A 460 28.91 0.95 -9.72
N ARG A 461 28.78 2.29 -9.51
CA ARG A 461 27.72 3.11 -10.07
C ARG A 461 27.56 2.98 -11.59
N LYS A 462 28.69 2.90 -12.34
CA LYS A 462 28.66 2.72 -13.80
C LYS A 462 28.05 1.37 -14.19
N TYR A 463 28.36 0.30 -13.46
CA TYR A 463 27.75 -1.01 -13.63
C TYR A 463 26.25 -0.97 -13.28
N LEU A 464 25.88 -0.38 -12.15
CA LEU A 464 24.48 -0.23 -11.74
C LEU A 464 23.69 0.60 -12.76
N LEU A 465 24.27 1.69 -13.30
CA LEU A 465 23.66 2.49 -14.35
C LEU A 465 23.57 1.73 -15.67
N SER A 466 24.54 0.86 -16.00
CA SER A 466 24.47 0.01 -17.20
C SER A 466 23.37 -1.06 -17.10
N LEU A 467 23.00 -1.48 -15.87
CA LEU A 467 21.85 -2.36 -15.68
C LEU A 467 20.52 -1.67 -16.02
N VAL A 468 20.44 -0.36 -15.86
CA VAL A 468 19.24 0.46 -16.22
C VAL A 468 19.23 0.89 -17.69
N ASP A 469 20.28 0.67 -18.44
CA ASP A 469 20.54 1.06 -19.83
C ASP A 469 19.76 2.35 -20.23
N VAL A 470 20.31 3.52 -19.83
CA VAL A 470 19.67 4.84 -19.95
C VAL A 470 19.35 5.21 -21.43
N LYS A 471 19.87 4.48 -22.41
CA LYS A 471 19.45 4.60 -23.82
C LYS A 471 17.99 4.22 -24.06
N ILE A 472 17.33 3.60 -23.05
CA ILE A 472 15.92 3.19 -23.13
C ILE A 472 14.97 4.37 -22.87
N LEU A 473 15.41 5.40 -22.14
CA LEU A 473 14.59 6.58 -21.81
C LEU A 473 14.67 7.70 -22.85
N ASN A 474 15.61 7.62 -23.80
CA ASN A 474 15.87 8.67 -24.81
C ASN A 474 15.48 8.28 -26.24
N LYS A 475 14.69 7.25 -26.45
CA LYS A 475 13.99 6.91 -27.67
C LYS A 475 12.48 6.77 -27.40
#